data_dcac065e3891fe2d806568dca33d7a08
#
_entry.id   dcac065e3891fe2d806568dca33d7a08
#
_cell.length_a   1.000
_cell.length_b   1.000
_cell.length_c   1.000
_cell.angle_alpha   90.00
_cell.angle_beta   90.00
_cell.angle_gamma   90.00
#
_symmetry.space_group_name_H-M   'P 1'
#
loop_
_entity.id
_entity.type
_entity.pdbx_description
1 polymer ?
#
loop_
_entity_poly.entity_id
_entity_poly.type
_entity_poly.pdbx_seq_one_letter_code
_entity_poly.pdbx_strand_id
1 'polypeptide(L)'
;MGLDRGGRACYRFESMSVVTSFTGEFLRVKRSDPLRASRRPVARERTRESIIETARMHLRRFGEDRMTIIGIARDLRMSHANVYRYFPGKPAIVEAVLDGWLSRVENFIREVAQREGTAAERIEAVVIELHRRRRTKFKQEPELYESFRRVIVSRSDAVARRQAKIADVFRGLIEEGIDAGEFRAVDPAAAAALLEDATAFFLHPAVMPSALDNRGEERARTVVRHILAGFAPRGGGAT
;
A
#
# COMPACT_ATOMS: atom_id res chain seq x y z
N MET A 1 -17.38 47.49 -13.04
CA MET A 1 -17.46 48.48 -14.09
C MET A 1 -16.71 49.69 -13.59
N GLY A 2 -15.46 49.88 -14.01
CA GLY A 2 -14.61 51.01 -13.61
C GLY A 2 -14.00 51.59 -14.88
N LEU A 3 -14.15 52.89 -15.06
CA LEU A 3 -13.54 53.64 -16.16
C LEU A 3 -12.21 54.24 -15.68
N ASP A 4 -11.18 54.12 -16.49
CA ASP A 4 -9.91 54.80 -16.25
C ASP A 4 -9.99 56.26 -16.76
N ARG A 5 -9.01 57.11 -16.36
CA ARG A 5 -8.95 58.52 -16.73
C ARG A 5 -8.76 58.83 -18.22
N GLY A 6 -8.88 57.83 -19.10
CA GLY A 6 -8.72 57.93 -20.54
C GLY A 6 -9.94 57.48 -21.33
N GLY A 7 -11.08 57.15 -20.71
CA GLY A 7 -12.36 56.87 -21.39
C GLY A 7 -12.42 55.54 -22.17
N ARG A 8 -11.62 54.54 -21.82
CA ARG A 8 -11.65 53.22 -22.44
C ARG A 8 -12.24 52.18 -21.51
N ALA A 9 -13.24 51.45 -21.99
CA ALA A 9 -13.88 50.34 -21.25
C ALA A 9 -12.95 49.14 -21.21
N CYS A 10 -12.46 48.73 -20.03
CA CYS A 10 -11.76 47.47 -19.81
C CYS A 10 -12.75 46.39 -19.52
N TYR A 11 -12.97 45.47 -20.45
CA TYR A 11 -13.63 44.22 -20.21
C TYR A 11 -12.58 43.20 -19.74
N ARG A 12 -12.68 42.79 -18.50
CA ARG A 12 -11.86 41.72 -17.95
C ARG A 12 -12.52 40.38 -18.31
N PHE A 13 -11.98 39.71 -19.33
CA PHE A 13 -12.24 38.30 -19.57
C PHE A 13 -11.08 37.52 -18.94
N GLU A 14 -11.39 36.71 -17.94
CA GLU A 14 -10.43 35.76 -17.38
C GLU A 14 -10.02 34.77 -18.46
N SER A 15 -8.69 34.65 -18.68
CA SER A 15 -7.99 33.71 -19.54
C SER A 15 -7.58 34.14 -20.97
N MET A 16 -7.37 35.42 -21.25
CA MET A 16 -6.71 35.79 -22.50
C MET A 16 -5.71 36.94 -22.29
N SER A 17 -4.42 36.64 -22.23
CA SER A 17 -3.37 37.65 -22.40
C SER A 17 -3.12 37.88 -23.90
N VAL A 18 -3.59 39.01 -24.45
CA VAL A 18 -3.28 39.47 -25.82
C VAL A 18 -2.20 40.54 -25.71
N VAL A 19 -1.00 40.22 -26.18
CA VAL A 19 0.04 41.22 -26.45
C VAL A 19 0.01 41.55 -27.93
N THR A 20 -0.47 42.76 -28.29
CA THR A 20 -0.40 43.27 -29.66
C THR A 20 0.90 44.01 -29.87
N SER A 21 1.80 43.45 -30.66
CA SER A 21 2.93 44.17 -31.24
C SER A 21 2.58 44.64 -32.65
N PHE A 22 2.84 45.90 -32.90
CA PHE A 22 2.48 46.64 -34.15
C PHE A 22 3.51 46.38 -35.24
N THR A 23 3.60 45.15 -35.76
CA THR A 23 4.28 44.83 -37.03
C THR A 23 3.55 43.59 -37.60
N GLY A 24 3.02 43.76 -38.78
CA GLY A 24 2.04 42.90 -39.47
C GLY A 24 2.37 41.42 -39.73
N GLU A 25 2.75 40.67 -38.72
CA GLU A 25 2.87 39.23 -38.79
C GLU A 25 1.85 38.60 -37.89
N PHE A 26 0.91 37.84 -38.46
CA PHE A 26 -0.06 37.02 -37.74
C PHE A 26 0.68 35.87 -37.00
N LEU A 27 1.06 36.10 -35.75
CA LEU A 27 1.51 35.04 -34.85
C LEU A 27 0.37 34.10 -34.57
N ARG A 28 0.47 32.89 -35.11
CA ARG A 28 -0.43 31.78 -34.85
C ARG A 28 -0.32 31.37 -33.40
N VAL A 29 -1.19 31.93 -32.54
CA VAL A 29 -1.26 31.54 -31.13
C VAL A 29 -1.64 30.05 -31.07
N LYS A 30 -0.71 29.21 -30.66
CA LYS A 30 -1.02 27.80 -30.28
C LYS A 30 -1.95 27.83 -29.06
N ARG A 31 -3.24 27.65 -29.30
CA ARG A 31 -4.20 27.41 -28.18
C ARG A 31 -3.74 26.17 -27.42
N SER A 32 -3.17 26.35 -26.24
CA SER A 32 -2.98 25.30 -25.30
C SER A 32 -4.37 24.95 -24.71
N ASP A 33 -4.93 23.83 -25.13
CA ASP A 33 -6.19 23.31 -24.62
C ASP A 33 -5.96 22.88 -23.15
N PRO A 34 -6.53 23.57 -22.16
CA PRO A 34 -6.35 23.23 -20.73
C PRO A 34 -6.89 21.84 -20.40
N LEU A 35 -7.86 21.31 -21.16
CA LEU A 35 -8.38 19.96 -21.03
C LEU A 35 -7.36 18.90 -21.52
N ARG A 36 -6.45 19.25 -22.41
CA ARG A 36 -5.35 18.37 -22.83
C ARG A 36 -4.25 18.27 -21.77
N ALA A 37 -4.01 19.32 -21.01
CA ALA A 37 -3.02 19.35 -19.94
C ALA A 37 -3.44 18.45 -18.76
N SER A 38 -4.71 18.42 -18.38
CA SER A 38 -5.26 17.58 -17.31
C SER A 38 -5.42 16.09 -17.69
N ARG A 39 -5.57 15.78 -18.99
CA ARG A 39 -5.71 14.40 -19.48
C ARG A 39 -4.39 13.62 -19.54
N ARG A 40 -3.25 14.29 -19.68
CA ARG A 40 -1.94 13.65 -19.80
C ARG A 40 -1.48 12.93 -18.52
N PRO A 41 -1.61 13.50 -17.30
CA PRO A 41 -1.25 12.81 -16.07
C PRO A 41 -2.11 11.56 -15.82
N VAL A 42 -3.41 11.67 -16.05
CA VAL A 42 -4.37 10.54 -15.88
C VAL A 42 -4.07 9.41 -16.88
N ALA A 43 -3.80 9.72 -18.13
CA ALA A 43 -3.44 8.70 -19.12
C ALA A 43 -2.09 8.03 -18.82
N ARG A 44 -1.13 8.78 -18.26
CA ARG A 44 0.17 8.24 -17.85
C ARG A 44 0.00 7.28 -16.67
N GLU A 45 -0.80 7.64 -15.67
CA GLU A 45 -1.05 6.79 -14.51
C GLU A 45 -1.79 5.50 -14.92
N ARG A 46 -2.82 5.58 -15.74
CA ARG A 46 -3.52 4.40 -16.28
C ARG A 46 -2.58 3.44 -17.00
N THR A 47 -1.63 3.97 -17.79
CA THR A 47 -0.65 3.11 -18.47
C THR A 47 0.29 2.45 -17.46
N ARG A 48 0.73 3.18 -16.44
CA ARG A 48 1.55 2.64 -15.35
C ARG A 48 0.83 1.51 -14.61
N GLU A 49 -0.43 1.72 -14.25
CA GLU A 49 -1.29 0.71 -13.63
C GLU A 49 -1.48 -0.54 -14.51
N SER A 50 -1.68 -0.35 -15.83
CA SER A 50 -1.80 -1.47 -16.78
C SER A 50 -0.51 -2.30 -16.86
N ILE A 51 0.67 -1.66 -16.79
CA ILE A 51 1.95 -2.37 -16.75
C ILE A 51 2.06 -3.19 -15.45
N ILE A 52 1.71 -2.61 -14.31
CA ILE A 52 1.74 -3.30 -13.00
C ILE A 52 0.79 -4.50 -13.01
N GLU A 53 -0.43 -4.34 -13.51
CA GLU A 53 -1.42 -5.41 -13.52
C GLU A 53 -1.00 -6.55 -14.46
N THR A 54 -0.48 -6.23 -15.66
CA THR A 54 0.05 -7.24 -16.58
C THR A 54 1.26 -7.96 -15.98
N ALA A 55 2.15 -7.23 -15.31
CA ALA A 55 3.28 -7.83 -14.60
C ALA A 55 2.81 -8.76 -13.47
N ARG A 56 1.79 -8.37 -12.71
CA ARG A 56 1.18 -9.21 -11.67
C ARG A 56 0.65 -10.52 -12.24
N MET A 57 -0.02 -10.47 -13.40
CA MET A 57 -0.48 -11.68 -14.09
C MET A 57 0.69 -12.57 -14.55
N HIS A 58 1.77 -11.99 -15.07
CA HIS A 58 2.97 -12.73 -15.45
C HIS A 58 3.66 -13.38 -14.25
N LEU A 59 3.82 -12.64 -13.13
CA LEU A 59 4.38 -13.16 -11.88
C LEU A 59 3.55 -14.34 -11.35
N ARG A 60 2.23 -14.21 -11.38
CA ARG A 60 1.31 -15.26 -10.95
C ARG A 60 1.41 -16.52 -11.82
N ARG A 61 1.56 -16.35 -13.14
CA ARG A 61 1.54 -17.46 -14.09
C ARG A 61 2.90 -18.11 -14.29
N PHE A 62 3.96 -17.33 -14.27
CA PHE A 62 5.28 -17.76 -14.72
C PHE A 62 6.37 -17.61 -13.66
N GLY A 63 6.10 -16.94 -12.57
CA GLY A 63 7.09 -16.51 -11.59
C GLY A 63 7.98 -15.37 -12.09
N GLU A 64 8.82 -14.87 -11.19
CA GLU A 64 9.70 -13.74 -11.49
C GLU A 64 10.71 -14.11 -12.58
N ASP A 65 11.33 -15.29 -12.53
CA ASP A 65 12.43 -15.64 -13.41
C ASP A 65 12.03 -15.60 -14.90
N ARG A 66 10.81 -16.03 -15.21
CA ARG A 66 10.28 -16.07 -16.59
C ARG A 66 9.51 -14.81 -17.01
N MET A 67 9.21 -13.90 -16.10
CA MET A 67 8.63 -12.60 -16.43
C MET A 67 9.66 -11.74 -17.19
N THR A 68 9.27 -11.17 -18.33
CA THR A 68 10.12 -10.29 -19.13
C THR A 68 9.39 -8.98 -19.49
N ILE A 69 10.14 -7.87 -19.60
CA ILE A 69 9.60 -6.57 -20.05
C ILE A 69 9.04 -6.68 -21.46
N ILE A 70 9.69 -7.47 -22.33
CA ILE A 70 9.21 -7.72 -23.70
C ILE A 70 7.85 -8.43 -23.67
N GLY A 71 7.67 -9.43 -22.81
CA GLY A 71 6.40 -10.13 -22.64
C GLY A 71 5.29 -9.19 -22.19
N ILE A 72 5.55 -8.34 -21.19
CA ILE A 72 4.60 -7.33 -20.71
C ILE A 72 4.24 -6.34 -21.84
N ALA A 73 5.23 -5.82 -22.56
CA ALA A 73 5.02 -4.88 -23.65
C ALA A 73 4.16 -5.47 -24.77
N ARG A 74 4.44 -6.75 -25.14
CA ARG A 74 3.67 -7.49 -26.14
C ARG A 74 2.20 -7.62 -25.76
N ASP A 75 1.91 -8.02 -24.52
CA ASP A 75 0.55 -8.23 -24.04
C ASP A 75 -0.23 -6.91 -23.97
N LEU A 76 0.45 -5.79 -23.70
CA LEU A 76 -0.10 -4.44 -23.73
C LEU A 76 -0.10 -3.77 -25.12
N ARG A 77 0.38 -4.47 -26.16
CA ARG A 77 0.52 -3.94 -27.54
C ARG A 77 1.30 -2.62 -27.60
N MET A 78 2.38 -2.53 -26.82
CA MET A 78 3.26 -1.36 -26.81
C MET A 78 4.71 -1.77 -27.05
N SER A 79 5.57 -0.79 -27.41
CA SER A 79 7.00 -1.06 -27.51
C SER A 79 7.61 -1.27 -26.11
N HIS A 80 8.64 -2.13 -26.03
CA HIS A 80 9.40 -2.30 -24.76
C HIS A 80 10.05 -0.96 -24.31
N ALA A 81 10.45 -0.10 -25.24
CA ALA A 81 10.96 1.24 -24.94
C ALA A 81 9.91 2.09 -24.20
N ASN A 82 8.63 1.89 -24.51
CA ASN A 82 7.57 2.59 -23.80
C ASN A 82 7.43 2.12 -22.35
N VAL A 83 7.64 0.84 -22.06
CA VAL A 83 7.65 0.32 -20.67
C VAL A 83 8.80 0.95 -19.87
N TYR A 84 9.99 1.10 -20.46
CA TYR A 84 11.14 1.75 -19.80
C TYR A 84 10.92 3.23 -19.45
N ARG A 85 9.96 3.91 -20.07
CA ARG A 85 9.56 5.28 -19.68
C ARG A 85 8.82 5.33 -18.33
N TYR A 86 8.29 4.21 -17.86
CA TYR A 86 7.55 4.08 -16.60
C TYR A 86 8.36 3.37 -15.52
N PHE A 87 9.18 2.41 -15.90
CA PHE A 87 9.97 1.60 -14.99
C PHE A 87 11.39 1.40 -15.53
N PRO A 88 12.42 1.70 -14.74
CA PRO A 88 13.82 1.59 -15.19
C PRO A 88 14.26 0.15 -15.44
N GLY A 89 13.49 -0.85 -15.00
CA GLY A 89 13.81 -2.26 -15.20
C GLY A 89 12.82 -3.19 -14.53
N LYS A 90 13.03 -4.49 -14.70
CA LYS A 90 12.22 -5.56 -14.12
C LYS A 90 12.11 -5.47 -12.59
N PRO A 91 13.19 -5.22 -11.82
CA PRO A 91 13.08 -5.09 -10.36
C PRO A 91 12.08 -4.01 -9.93
N ALA A 92 12.11 -2.83 -10.56
CA ALA A 92 11.19 -1.74 -10.24
C ALA A 92 9.71 -2.09 -10.53
N ILE A 93 9.46 -2.93 -11.53
CA ILE A 93 8.11 -3.46 -11.81
C ILE A 93 7.67 -4.42 -10.71
N VAL A 94 8.56 -5.34 -10.29
CA VAL A 94 8.29 -6.30 -9.21
C VAL A 94 8.00 -5.56 -7.90
N GLU A 95 8.80 -4.56 -7.56
CA GLU A 95 8.58 -3.70 -6.40
C GLU A 95 7.22 -2.98 -6.46
N ALA A 96 6.84 -2.44 -7.61
CA ALA A 96 5.55 -1.78 -7.76
C ALA A 96 4.36 -2.75 -7.61
N VAL A 97 4.47 -3.99 -8.07
CA VAL A 97 3.46 -5.04 -7.85
C VAL A 97 3.39 -5.40 -6.36
N LEU A 98 4.53 -5.55 -5.69
CA LEU A 98 4.62 -5.80 -4.25
C LEU A 98 4.01 -4.65 -3.45
N ASP A 99 4.34 -3.41 -3.79
CA ASP A 99 3.81 -2.21 -3.11
C ASP A 99 2.28 -2.17 -3.15
N GLY A 100 1.68 -2.47 -4.31
CA GLY A 100 0.23 -2.61 -4.43
C GLY A 100 -0.35 -3.75 -3.57
N TRP A 101 0.37 -4.86 -3.41
CA TRP A 101 -0.05 -5.94 -2.52
C TRP A 101 0.04 -5.53 -1.04
N LEU A 102 1.14 -4.93 -0.63
CA LEU A 102 1.35 -4.45 0.74
C LEU A 102 0.32 -3.36 1.12
N SER A 103 -0.02 -2.46 0.19
CA SER A 103 -1.08 -1.46 0.41
C SER A 103 -2.44 -2.11 0.68
N ARG A 104 -2.78 -3.17 -0.04
CA ARG A 104 -4.02 -3.93 0.21
C ARG A 104 -4.01 -4.65 1.56
N VAL A 105 -2.85 -5.14 2.00
CA VAL A 105 -2.69 -5.74 3.34
C VAL A 105 -2.86 -4.66 4.42
N GLU A 106 -2.23 -3.50 4.26
CA GLU A 106 -2.35 -2.37 5.18
C GLU A 106 -3.81 -1.91 5.33
N ASN A 107 -4.51 -1.70 4.22
CA ASN A 107 -5.91 -1.30 4.24
C ASN A 107 -6.79 -2.34 4.93
N PHE A 108 -6.59 -3.61 4.62
CA PHE A 108 -7.30 -4.71 5.26
C PHE A 108 -7.09 -4.76 6.78
N ILE A 109 -5.84 -4.60 7.24
CA ILE A 109 -5.53 -4.58 8.68
C ILE A 109 -6.24 -3.39 9.34
N ARG A 110 -6.23 -2.22 8.70
CA ARG A 110 -6.90 -1.02 9.22
C ARG A 110 -8.43 -1.20 9.28
N GLU A 111 -9.04 -1.82 8.26
CA GLU A 111 -10.47 -2.15 8.26
C GLU A 111 -10.83 -3.09 9.43
N VAL A 112 -10.02 -4.12 9.68
CA VAL A 112 -10.25 -5.04 10.81
C VAL A 112 -10.07 -4.32 12.15
N ALA A 113 -9.05 -3.47 12.26
CA ALA A 113 -8.77 -2.69 13.47
C ALA A 113 -9.86 -1.67 13.82
N GLN A 114 -10.66 -1.24 12.84
CA GLN A 114 -11.77 -0.28 13.04
C GLN A 114 -13.13 -0.93 13.34
N ARG A 115 -13.20 -2.26 13.43
CA ARG A 115 -14.46 -2.96 13.75
C ARG A 115 -14.89 -2.70 15.20
N GLU A 116 -16.16 -2.93 15.48
CA GLU A 116 -16.67 -2.94 16.85
C GLU A 116 -16.03 -4.10 17.65
N GLY A 117 -15.92 -3.91 18.96
CA GLY A 117 -15.34 -4.87 19.88
C GLY A 117 -14.21 -4.30 20.73
N THR A 118 -13.72 -5.09 21.66
CA THR A 118 -12.60 -4.73 22.54
C THR A 118 -11.29 -4.60 21.74
N ALA A 119 -10.31 -3.91 22.27
CA ALA A 119 -8.98 -3.82 21.67
C ALA A 119 -8.35 -5.21 21.54
N ALA A 120 -8.52 -6.07 22.54
CA ALA A 120 -8.06 -7.44 22.52
C ALA A 120 -8.67 -8.27 21.38
N GLU A 121 -10.00 -8.19 21.20
CA GLU A 121 -10.70 -8.89 20.11
C GLU A 121 -10.23 -8.42 18.73
N ARG A 122 -10.05 -7.10 18.55
CA ARG A 122 -9.58 -6.52 17.28
C ARG A 122 -8.14 -6.91 16.97
N ILE A 123 -7.24 -6.93 17.96
CA ILE A 123 -5.87 -7.42 17.81
C ILE A 123 -5.86 -8.89 17.39
N GLU A 124 -6.62 -9.74 18.08
CA GLU A 124 -6.74 -11.16 17.72
C GLU A 124 -7.27 -11.32 16.29
N ALA A 125 -8.32 -10.58 15.93
CA ALA A 125 -8.91 -10.60 14.59
C ALA A 125 -7.89 -10.22 13.53
N VAL A 126 -7.11 -9.15 13.72
CA VAL A 126 -6.05 -8.72 12.78
C VAL A 126 -5.05 -9.86 12.54
N VAL A 127 -4.55 -10.49 13.59
CA VAL A 127 -3.55 -11.57 13.46
C VAL A 127 -4.14 -12.78 12.73
N ILE A 128 -5.32 -13.24 13.16
CA ILE A 128 -5.92 -14.47 12.64
C ILE A 128 -6.39 -14.29 11.19
N GLU A 129 -7.05 -13.17 10.88
CA GLU A 129 -7.54 -12.93 9.52
C GLU A 129 -6.38 -12.65 8.56
N LEU A 130 -5.30 -12.00 9.01
CA LEU A 130 -4.10 -11.83 8.21
C LEU A 130 -3.41 -13.16 7.94
N HIS A 131 -3.32 -14.05 8.92
CA HIS A 131 -2.81 -15.41 8.75
C HIS A 131 -3.62 -16.18 7.69
N ARG A 132 -4.96 -16.18 7.82
CA ARG A 132 -5.88 -16.82 6.85
C ARG A 132 -5.67 -16.27 5.44
N ARG A 133 -5.62 -14.95 5.30
CA ARG A 133 -5.45 -14.26 4.02
C ARG A 133 -4.13 -14.63 3.35
N ARG A 134 -3.04 -14.65 4.11
CA ARG A 134 -1.72 -15.05 3.60
C ARG A 134 -1.66 -16.53 3.23
N ARG A 135 -2.24 -17.39 4.05
CA ARG A 135 -2.35 -18.83 3.77
C ARG A 135 -3.13 -19.08 2.47
N THR A 136 -4.26 -18.43 2.29
CA THR A 136 -5.05 -18.53 1.06
C THR A 136 -4.25 -18.07 -0.15
N LYS A 137 -3.57 -16.92 -0.04
CA LYS A 137 -2.75 -16.36 -1.10
C LYS A 137 -1.58 -17.26 -1.48
N PHE A 138 -0.89 -17.81 -0.50
CA PHE A 138 0.20 -18.78 -0.73
C PHE A 138 -0.30 -20.02 -1.51
N LYS A 139 -1.47 -20.56 -1.15
CA LYS A 139 -2.04 -21.73 -1.82
C LYS A 139 -2.53 -21.44 -3.23
N GLN A 140 -3.11 -20.27 -3.45
CA GLN A 140 -3.71 -19.90 -4.74
C GLN A 140 -2.71 -19.34 -5.75
N GLU A 141 -1.65 -18.66 -5.29
CA GLU A 141 -0.70 -17.94 -6.12
C GLU A 141 0.75 -18.17 -5.63
N PRO A 142 1.24 -19.42 -5.60
CA PRO A 142 2.54 -19.75 -5.00
C PRO A 142 3.71 -19.03 -5.68
N GLU A 143 3.70 -18.91 -7.00
CA GLU A 143 4.76 -18.23 -7.76
C GLU A 143 4.83 -16.73 -7.47
N LEU A 144 3.66 -16.08 -7.36
CA LEU A 144 3.58 -14.67 -6.99
C LEU A 144 4.03 -14.47 -5.54
N TYR A 145 3.62 -15.37 -4.64
CA TYR A 145 4.03 -15.32 -3.24
C TYR A 145 5.54 -15.47 -3.09
N GLU A 146 6.15 -16.40 -3.81
CA GLU A 146 7.60 -16.61 -3.77
C GLU A 146 8.37 -15.39 -4.31
N SER A 147 7.89 -14.76 -5.37
CA SER A 147 8.44 -13.50 -5.87
C SER A 147 8.41 -12.41 -4.79
N PHE A 148 7.31 -12.28 -4.06
CA PHE A 148 7.20 -11.33 -2.96
C PHE A 148 8.10 -11.67 -1.78
N ARG A 149 8.20 -12.94 -1.43
CA ARG A 149 9.09 -13.41 -0.37
C ARG A 149 10.54 -13.01 -0.64
N ARG A 150 11.03 -13.18 -1.87
CA ARG A 150 12.39 -12.77 -2.27
C ARG A 150 12.61 -11.28 -2.05
N VAL A 151 11.70 -10.42 -2.49
CA VAL A 151 11.82 -8.96 -2.31
C VAL A 151 11.75 -8.58 -0.83
N ILE A 152 10.85 -9.18 -0.06
CA ILE A 152 10.72 -8.91 1.38
C ILE A 152 12.00 -9.31 2.13
N VAL A 153 12.58 -10.45 1.81
CA VAL A 153 13.83 -10.92 2.44
C VAL A 153 15.02 -10.04 2.06
N SER A 154 15.03 -9.45 0.86
CA SER A 154 16.08 -8.53 0.44
C SER A 154 16.09 -7.19 1.22
N ARG A 155 15.13 -6.98 2.12
CA ARG A 155 15.02 -5.82 3.03
C ARG A 155 15.08 -4.46 2.32
N SER A 156 14.22 -4.27 1.30
CA SER A 156 14.07 -2.93 0.73
C SER A 156 13.49 -1.95 1.76
N ASP A 157 13.95 -0.69 1.73
CA ASP A 157 13.41 0.38 2.59
C ASP A 157 11.88 0.54 2.45
N ALA A 158 11.34 0.25 1.27
CA ALA A 158 9.91 0.26 1.02
C ALA A 158 9.16 -0.78 1.88
N VAL A 159 9.72 -1.98 2.01
CA VAL A 159 9.16 -3.05 2.86
C VAL A 159 9.24 -2.64 4.33
N ALA A 160 10.38 -2.10 4.78
CA ALA A 160 10.55 -1.64 6.17
C ALA A 160 9.54 -0.55 6.54
N ARG A 161 9.35 0.45 5.67
CA ARG A 161 8.33 1.50 5.88
C ARG A 161 6.91 0.96 5.97
N ARG A 162 6.60 -0.09 5.22
CA ARG A 162 5.26 -0.71 5.27
C ARG A 162 5.05 -1.55 6.52
N GLN A 163 6.09 -2.24 6.99
CA GLN A 163 6.03 -2.96 8.27
C GLN A 163 5.80 -1.99 9.43
N ALA A 164 6.50 -0.84 9.44
CA ALA A 164 6.27 0.18 10.45
C ALA A 164 4.81 0.66 10.53
N LYS A 165 4.11 0.78 9.40
CA LYS A 165 2.69 1.15 9.40
C LYS A 165 1.77 0.07 9.98
N ILE A 166 2.14 -1.20 9.86
CA ILE A 166 1.40 -2.32 10.49
C ILE A 166 1.63 -2.27 12.01
N ALA A 167 2.87 -2.05 12.43
CA ALA A 167 3.21 -1.84 13.83
C ALA A 167 2.42 -0.67 14.45
N ASP A 168 2.26 0.43 13.72
CA ASP A 168 1.46 1.59 14.16
C ASP A 168 0.00 1.23 14.43
N VAL A 169 -0.60 0.31 13.65
CA VAL A 169 -1.97 -0.17 13.91
C VAL A 169 -2.05 -0.95 15.21
N PHE A 170 -1.11 -1.86 15.47
CA PHE A 170 -1.07 -2.59 16.74
C PHE A 170 -0.86 -1.66 17.93
N ARG A 171 0.07 -0.69 17.79
CA ARG A 171 0.31 0.31 18.82
C ARG A 171 -0.96 1.10 19.15
N GLY A 172 -1.67 1.59 18.13
CA GLY A 172 -2.93 2.32 18.33
C GLY A 172 -4.00 1.49 19.04
N LEU A 173 -4.16 0.20 18.68
CA LEU A 173 -5.10 -0.68 19.37
C LEU A 173 -4.69 -0.93 20.84
N ILE A 174 -3.40 -0.99 21.14
CA ILE A 174 -2.92 -1.16 22.51
C ILE A 174 -3.16 0.12 23.31
N GLU A 175 -2.91 1.31 22.73
CA GLU A 175 -3.22 2.60 23.33
C GLU A 175 -4.72 2.72 23.66
N GLU A 176 -5.59 2.40 22.71
CA GLU A 176 -7.04 2.37 22.93
C GLU A 176 -7.44 1.40 24.05
N GLY A 177 -6.82 0.21 24.11
CA GLY A 177 -7.10 -0.76 25.17
C GLY A 177 -6.63 -0.30 26.54
N ILE A 178 -5.54 0.46 26.64
CA ILE A 178 -5.07 1.08 27.88
C ILE A 178 -6.06 2.16 28.32
N ASP A 179 -6.46 3.04 27.41
CA ASP A 179 -7.39 4.14 27.69
C ASP A 179 -8.78 3.62 28.09
N ALA A 180 -9.21 2.51 27.53
CA ALA A 180 -10.46 1.81 27.91
C ALA A 180 -10.36 0.98 29.19
N GLY A 181 -9.16 0.85 29.79
CA GLY A 181 -8.94 0.00 30.98
C GLY A 181 -8.94 -1.50 30.71
N GLU A 182 -8.93 -1.92 29.44
CA GLU A 182 -8.79 -3.34 29.04
C GLU A 182 -7.38 -3.86 29.34
N PHE A 183 -6.39 -3.00 29.17
CA PHE A 183 -4.98 -3.31 29.41
C PHE A 183 -4.43 -2.44 30.55
N ARG A 184 -3.50 -3.02 31.33
CA ARG A 184 -2.71 -2.24 32.29
C ARG A 184 -1.80 -1.26 31.54
N ALA A 185 -1.30 -0.27 32.24
CA ALA A 185 -0.29 0.66 31.71
C ALA A 185 0.98 -0.12 31.32
N VAL A 186 1.23 -0.24 30.02
CA VAL A 186 2.44 -0.78 29.38
C VAL A 186 2.94 0.23 28.38
N ASP A 187 4.19 0.12 27.96
CA ASP A 187 4.67 0.90 26.81
C ASP A 187 4.02 0.33 25.52
N PRO A 188 3.16 1.12 24.81
CA PRO A 188 2.46 0.62 23.64
C PRO A 188 3.39 0.21 22.50
N ALA A 189 4.53 0.89 22.35
CA ALA A 189 5.49 0.56 21.28
C ALA A 189 6.19 -0.77 21.59
N ALA A 190 6.63 -0.99 22.83
CA ALA A 190 7.22 -2.25 23.24
C ALA A 190 6.24 -3.41 23.19
N ALA A 191 4.96 -3.18 23.57
CA ALA A 191 3.90 -4.18 23.50
C ALA A 191 3.55 -4.56 22.06
N ALA A 192 3.50 -3.58 21.15
CA ALA A 192 3.31 -3.83 19.71
C ALA A 192 4.49 -4.63 19.11
N ALA A 193 5.71 -4.28 19.43
CA ALA A 193 6.89 -5.01 18.98
C ALA A 193 6.90 -6.46 19.48
N LEU A 194 6.58 -6.69 20.77
CA LEU A 194 6.43 -8.04 21.34
C LEU A 194 5.36 -8.86 20.58
N LEU A 195 4.23 -8.23 20.25
CA LEU A 195 3.15 -8.89 19.50
C LEU A 195 3.59 -9.27 18.09
N GLU A 196 4.30 -8.39 17.39
CA GLU A 196 4.85 -8.65 16.06
C GLU A 196 5.88 -9.78 16.08
N ASP A 197 6.85 -9.73 17.00
CA ASP A 197 7.89 -10.74 17.13
C ASP A 197 7.29 -12.12 17.44
N ALA A 198 6.37 -12.19 18.38
CA ALA A 198 5.74 -13.45 18.77
C ALA A 198 4.83 -14.04 17.68
N THR A 199 4.25 -13.19 16.82
CA THR A 199 3.39 -13.63 15.71
C THR A 199 4.13 -13.79 14.39
N ALA A 200 5.41 -13.42 14.30
CA ALA A 200 6.21 -13.45 13.08
C ALA A 200 6.20 -14.83 12.41
N PHE A 201 6.25 -15.93 13.17
CA PHE A 201 6.18 -17.29 12.63
C PHE A 201 4.91 -17.55 11.81
N PHE A 202 3.81 -16.93 12.18
CA PHE A 202 2.51 -17.09 11.51
C PHE A 202 2.23 -16.05 10.44
N LEU A 203 2.92 -14.90 10.52
CA LEU A 203 2.59 -13.74 9.69
C LEU A 203 3.72 -13.35 8.73
N HIS A 204 4.99 -13.54 9.09
CA HIS A 204 6.08 -13.08 8.25
C HIS A 204 6.24 -13.97 7.00
N PRO A 205 6.24 -13.39 5.77
CA PRO A 205 6.24 -14.17 4.53
C PRO A 205 7.41 -15.14 4.37
N ALA A 206 8.57 -14.87 5.00
CA ALA A 206 9.74 -15.74 4.90
C ALA A 206 9.60 -17.04 5.70
N VAL A 207 8.87 -17.02 6.81
CA VAL A 207 8.77 -18.17 7.75
C VAL A 207 7.38 -18.77 7.81
N MET A 208 6.35 -18.01 7.47
CA MET A 208 4.95 -18.45 7.50
C MET A 208 4.69 -19.76 6.73
N PRO A 209 5.37 -20.10 5.59
CA PRO A 209 5.17 -21.39 4.93
C PRO A 209 5.33 -22.60 5.86
N SER A 210 6.16 -22.49 6.89
CA SER A 210 6.33 -23.52 7.92
C SER A 210 5.14 -23.63 8.89
N ALA A 211 4.26 -22.64 8.93
CA ALA A 211 3.07 -22.58 9.78
C ALA A 211 1.76 -22.91 9.03
N LEU A 212 1.85 -23.40 7.79
CA LEU A 212 0.66 -23.68 6.95
C LEU A 212 -0.01 -25.02 7.20
N ASP A 213 0.40 -25.71 8.23
CA ASP A 213 -0.31 -26.90 8.72
C ASP A 213 -1.75 -26.55 9.19
N ASN A 214 -2.54 -27.57 9.48
CA ASN A 214 -3.93 -27.38 9.93
C ASN A 214 -4.04 -26.77 11.34
N ARG A 215 -2.93 -26.68 12.09
CA ARG A 215 -2.86 -26.14 13.45
C ARG A 215 -2.28 -24.73 13.51
N GLY A 216 -1.83 -24.17 12.40
CA GLY A 216 -1.18 -22.84 12.35
C GLY A 216 -2.07 -21.74 12.91
N GLU A 217 -3.35 -21.72 12.55
CA GLU A 217 -4.30 -20.73 13.06
C GLU A 217 -4.57 -20.87 14.56
N GLU A 218 -4.80 -22.09 15.03
CA GLU A 218 -5.03 -22.37 16.46
C GLU A 218 -3.82 -21.94 17.30
N ARG A 219 -2.60 -22.25 16.84
CA ARG A 219 -1.37 -21.85 17.51
C ARG A 219 -1.19 -20.34 17.52
N ALA A 220 -1.47 -19.65 16.40
CA ALA A 220 -1.42 -18.20 16.33
C ALA A 220 -2.39 -17.57 17.33
N ARG A 221 -3.62 -18.08 17.40
CA ARG A 221 -4.64 -17.64 18.35
C ARG A 221 -4.18 -17.83 19.80
N THR A 222 -3.62 -19.00 20.11
CA THR A 222 -3.08 -19.29 21.43
C THR A 222 -1.99 -18.30 21.83
N VAL A 223 -1.04 -18.05 20.96
CA VAL A 223 0.05 -17.09 21.21
C VAL A 223 -0.49 -15.68 21.48
N VAL A 224 -1.37 -15.18 20.61
CA VAL A 224 -1.95 -13.84 20.77
C VAL A 224 -2.70 -13.71 22.07
N ARG A 225 -3.57 -14.67 22.41
CA ARG A 225 -4.35 -14.64 23.66
C ARG A 225 -3.48 -14.66 24.90
N HIS A 226 -2.37 -15.40 24.91
CA HIS A 226 -1.44 -15.41 26.04
C HIS A 226 -0.73 -14.07 26.19
N ILE A 227 -0.34 -13.42 25.10
CA ILE A 227 0.26 -12.09 25.16
C ILE A 227 -0.73 -11.07 25.69
N LEU A 228 -1.96 -11.06 25.15
CA LEU A 228 -3.01 -10.12 25.56
C LEU A 228 -3.42 -10.35 27.03
N ALA A 229 -3.48 -11.60 27.50
CA ALA A 229 -3.69 -11.91 28.90
C ALA A 229 -2.58 -11.35 29.80
N GLY A 230 -1.34 -11.30 29.32
CA GLY A 230 -0.21 -10.64 29.99
C GLY A 230 -0.36 -9.13 30.10
N PHE A 231 -1.17 -8.51 29.26
CA PHE A 231 -1.52 -7.09 29.32
C PHE A 231 -2.75 -6.79 30.16
N ALA A 232 -3.55 -7.80 30.51
CA ALA A 232 -4.74 -7.60 31.32
C ALA A 232 -4.42 -6.88 32.66
N PRO A 233 -5.36 -6.09 33.20
CA PRO A 233 -5.21 -5.48 34.51
C PRO A 233 -4.92 -6.60 35.54
N ARG A 234 -3.90 -6.42 36.36
CA ARG A 234 -3.68 -7.31 37.51
C ARG A 234 -4.87 -7.14 38.43
N GLY A 235 -5.64 -8.17 38.63
CA GLY A 235 -6.69 -8.16 39.62
C GLY A 235 -6.09 -7.63 40.94
N GLY A 236 -6.67 -6.57 41.48
CA GLY A 236 -6.22 -6.02 42.76
C GLY A 236 -6.27 -7.14 43.78
N GLY A 237 -5.10 -7.60 44.23
CA GLY A 237 -5.04 -8.52 45.37
C GLY A 237 -5.75 -7.83 46.52
N ALA A 238 -6.91 -8.37 46.90
CA ALA A 238 -7.55 -8.00 48.13
C ALA A 238 -6.54 -8.34 49.27
N THR A 239 -5.91 -7.30 49.83
CA THR A 239 -5.25 -7.37 51.11
C THR A 239 -6.28 -7.30 52.19
#